data_df025bae9834c1350019ebe9119236fb
#
_entry.id   df025bae9834c1350019ebe9119236fb
#
_cell.length_a   1.000
_cell.length_b   1.000
_cell.length_c   1.000
_cell.angle_alpha   90.00
_cell.angle_beta   90.00
_cell.angle_gamma   90.00
#
_symmetry.space_group_name_H-M   'P 1'
#
loop_
_entity.id
_entity.type
_entity.pdbx_description
1 polymer ?
#
loop_
_entity_poly.entity_id
_entity_poly.type
_entity_poly.pdbx_seq_one_letter_code
_entity_poly.pdbx_strand_id
1 'polypeptide(L)'
;MQTLRKILEQAEANAVAIGHFNISDLVTLKAVFEAARDLNAPVVVGTSEGERQFIGVRQVAAMVKSLREEYDFPIFLNADHTHSLLSAIEAAKAGFDWIVFDVSTLPFEENVRQTKAAVETLKALRPDILVEGEIGDIGSGSEIHDAAPDLRKGLTTPAEAKQFVDETGVDTLAPAVGNMHGMLKSMVAGNTKKRLDIERIRAVKAEARIFMTLHGASGTDDDDLREAIAAGMTVVHINTEVRLAWRRGLDSALAKQPDEIVPYKVLPQAVDSVKQVVAARLALFSTGRRARPAVQ
;
A
#
# COMPACT_ATOMS: atom_id res chain seq x y z
N MET A 1 18.88 3.08 12.09
CA MET A 1 17.63 2.46 11.57
C MET A 1 17.94 1.64 10.33
N GLN A 2 17.20 0.53 10.07
CA GLN A 2 17.34 -0.28 8.84
C GLN A 2 16.75 0.45 7.63
N THR A 3 17.26 0.14 6.42
CA THR A 3 16.69 0.65 5.16
C THR A 3 15.39 -0.07 4.81
N LEU A 4 14.52 0.56 4.01
CA LEU A 4 13.27 -0.06 3.55
C LEU A 4 13.55 -1.38 2.80
N ARG A 5 14.58 -1.42 1.91
CA ARG A 5 14.98 -2.65 1.22
C ARG A 5 15.28 -3.79 2.20
N LYS A 6 16.03 -3.51 3.26
CA LYS A 6 16.35 -4.51 4.28
C LYS A 6 15.12 -5.03 5.01
N ILE A 7 14.15 -4.16 5.27
CA ILE A 7 12.85 -4.53 5.85
C ILE A 7 12.07 -5.45 4.90
N LEU A 8 12.04 -5.14 3.59
CA LEU A 8 11.37 -5.99 2.59
C LEU A 8 12.05 -7.37 2.46
N GLU A 9 13.38 -7.42 2.44
CA GLU A 9 14.14 -8.68 2.43
C GLU A 9 13.79 -9.55 3.65
N GLN A 10 13.69 -8.96 4.83
CA GLN A 10 13.32 -9.67 6.06
C GLN A 10 11.87 -10.14 6.03
N ALA A 11 10.95 -9.30 5.53
CA ALA A 11 9.54 -9.66 5.40
C ALA A 11 9.36 -10.87 4.46
N GLU A 12 10.00 -10.84 3.29
CA GLU A 12 9.96 -11.95 2.35
C GLU A 12 10.56 -13.23 2.94
N ALA A 13 11.73 -13.15 3.57
CA ALA A 13 12.39 -14.32 4.17
C ALA A 13 11.54 -14.97 5.29
N ASN A 14 10.72 -14.18 5.99
CA ASN A 14 9.85 -14.66 7.07
C ASN A 14 8.41 -14.98 6.59
N ALA A 15 8.12 -14.83 5.30
CA ALA A 15 6.79 -14.97 4.71
C ALA A 15 5.72 -14.15 5.47
N VAL A 16 6.07 -12.90 5.79
CA VAL A 16 5.19 -11.85 6.32
C VAL A 16 5.11 -10.69 5.35
N ALA A 17 4.13 -9.80 5.49
CA ALA A 17 4.07 -8.60 4.67
C ALA A 17 4.17 -7.32 5.50
N ILE A 18 4.71 -6.29 4.88
CA ILE A 18 4.71 -4.93 5.42
C ILE A 18 3.38 -4.27 5.09
N GLY A 19 2.74 -3.67 6.08
CA GLY A 19 1.53 -2.89 5.86
C GLY A 19 1.86 -1.53 5.25
N HIS A 20 1.14 -1.19 4.18
CA HIS A 20 1.15 0.14 3.58
C HIS A 20 -0.24 0.75 3.76
N PHE A 21 -0.29 1.95 4.34
CA PHE A 21 -1.54 2.65 4.64
C PHE A 21 -1.50 4.08 4.10
N ASN A 22 -2.48 4.44 3.28
CA ASN A 22 -2.57 5.81 2.80
C ASN A 22 -3.01 6.76 3.90
N ILE A 23 -2.44 7.95 3.85
CA ILE A 23 -2.75 9.05 4.76
C ILE A 23 -3.17 10.28 3.97
N SER A 24 -4.16 11.01 4.50
CA SER A 24 -4.64 12.26 3.91
C SER A 24 -4.52 13.45 4.87
N ASP A 25 -4.17 13.19 6.14
CA ASP A 25 -4.07 14.19 7.19
C ASP A 25 -3.20 13.71 8.36
N LEU A 26 -3.01 14.59 9.36
CA LEU A 26 -2.27 14.26 10.58
C LEU A 26 -2.98 13.22 11.45
N VAL A 27 -4.32 13.12 11.40
CA VAL A 27 -5.11 12.15 12.18
C VAL A 27 -4.80 10.74 11.72
N THR A 28 -4.81 10.51 10.41
CA THR A 28 -4.50 9.22 9.80
C THR A 28 -3.02 8.85 10.00
N LEU A 29 -2.09 9.80 9.82
CA LEU A 29 -0.66 9.59 10.10
C LEU A 29 -0.42 9.16 11.55
N LYS A 30 -1.02 9.88 12.51
CA LYS A 30 -0.92 9.58 13.94
C LYS A 30 -1.43 8.18 14.25
N ALA A 31 -2.61 7.82 13.73
CA ALA A 31 -3.22 6.53 13.96
C ALA A 31 -2.38 5.37 13.42
N VAL A 32 -1.86 5.51 12.18
CA VAL A 32 -0.98 4.50 11.55
C VAL A 32 0.30 4.35 12.36
N PHE A 33 0.95 5.45 12.70
CA PHE A 33 2.20 5.44 13.48
C PHE A 33 2.01 4.80 14.86
N GLU A 34 0.98 5.19 15.60
CA GLU A 34 0.71 4.62 16.93
C GLU A 34 0.41 3.12 16.88
N ALA A 35 -0.41 2.67 15.91
CA ALA A 35 -0.70 1.25 15.75
C ALA A 35 0.56 0.43 15.43
N ALA A 36 1.40 0.94 14.52
CA ALA A 36 2.64 0.29 14.13
C ALA A 36 3.64 0.22 15.30
N ARG A 37 3.77 1.31 16.05
CA ARG A 37 4.64 1.38 17.23
C ARG A 37 4.20 0.45 18.34
N ASP A 38 2.90 0.40 18.64
CA ASP A 38 2.35 -0.47 19.69
C ASP A 38 2.58 -1.96 19.37
N LEU A 39 2.62 -2.33 18.09
CA LEU A 39 2.90 -3.69 17.63
C LEU A 39 4.39 -3.93 17.30
N ASN A 40 5.24 -2.90 17.43
CA ASN A 40 6.64 -2.93 17.00
C ASN A 40 6.80 -3.46 15.56
N ALA A 41 5.91 -3.05 14.66
CA ALA A 41 5.85 -3.49 13.27
C ALA A 41 6.30 -2.36 12.33
N PRO A 42 7.30 -2.58 11.45
CA PRO A 42 7.65 -1.62 10.42
C PRO A 42 6.43 -1.28 9.56
N VAL A 43 6.33 -0.02 9.10
CA VAL A 43 5.17 0.42 8.34
C VAL A 43 5.57 1.37 7.21
N VAL A 44 4.81 1.33 6.11
CA VAL A 44 4.86 2.32 5.05
C VAL A 44 3.60 3.18 5.11
N VAL A 45 3.75 4.49 5.08
CA VAL A 45 2.66 5.43 4.85
C VAL A 45 2.72 5.91 3.41
N GLY A 46 1.58 5.82 2.71
CA GLY A 46 1.46 6.22 1.32
C GLY A 46 0.69 7.51 1.17
N THR A 47 0.98 8.24 0.10
CA THR A 47 0.21 9.38 -0.35
C THR A 47 0.03 9.34 -1.86
N SER A 48 -1.22 9.23 -2.34
CA SER A 48 -1.58 9.40 -3.74
C SER A 48 -1.34 10.84 -4.20
N GLU A 49 -1.40 11.12 -5.51
CA GLU A 49 -1.20 12.50 -6.00
C GLU A 49 -2.17 13.50 -5.36
N GLY A 50 -3.45 13.13 -5.22
CA GLY A 50 -4.43 14.00 -4.56
C GLY A 50 -4.14 14.22 -3.07
N GLU A 51 -3.69 13.20 -2.35
CA GLU A 51 -3.28 13.30 -0.95
C GLU A 51 -2.03 14.18 -0.81
N ARG A 52 -1.04 14.01 -1.70
CA ARG A 52 0.15 14.87 -1.74
C ARG A 52 -0.18 16.34 -2.03
N GLN A 53 -1.12 16.59 -2.94
CA GLN A 53 -1.58 17.97 -3.23
C GLN A 53 -2.27 18.60 -2.03
N PHE A 54 -3.07 17.83 -1.28
CA PHE A 54 -3.79 18.31 -0.11
C PHE A 54 -2.86 18.60 1.08
N ILE A 55 -1.97 17.66 1.42
CA ILE A 55 -1.07 17.80 2.59
C ILE A 55 0.12 18.72 2.25
N GLY A 56 0.62 18.65 1.02
CA GLY A 56 1.90 19.20 0.57
C GLY A 56 3.01 18.14 0.57
N VAL A 57 3.70 18.00 -0.57
CA VAL A 57 4.76 16.98 -0.78
C VAL A 57 5.88 17.10 0.26
N ARG A 58 6.35 18.33 0.51
CA ARG A 58 7.43 18.60 1.47
C ARG A 58 6.96 18.48 2.92
N GLN A 59 5.70 18.86 3.18
CA GLN A 59 5.10 18.82 4.51
C GLN A 59 4.94 17.37 5.00
N VAL A 60 4.41 16.48 4.15
CA VAL A 60 4.27 15.06 4.55
C VAL A 60 5.63 14.40 4.75
N ALA A 61 6.63 14.71 3.90
CA ALA A 61 7.98 14.20 4.08
C ALA A 61 8.61 14.67 5.40
N ALA A 62 8.42 15.95 5.77
CA ALA A 62 8.90 16.49 7.04
C ALA A 62 8.22 15.84 8.26
N MET A 63 6.90 15.61 8.20
CA MET A 63 6.17 14.94 9.28
C MET A 63 6.66 13.50 9.49
N VAL A 64 6.79 12.71 8.43
CA VAL A 64 7.28 11.33 8.53
C VAL A 64 8.74 11.28 9.02
N LYS A 65 9.58 12.19 8.50
CA LYS A 65 10.97 12.32 8.95
C LYS A 65 11.05 12.64 10.46
N SER A 66 10.22 13.57 10.95
CA SER A 66 10.16 13.94 12.37
C SER A 66 9.82 12.73 13.25
N LEU A 67 8.79 11.94 12.88
CA LEU A 67 8.42 10.74 13.62
C LEU A 67 9.56 9.69 13.61
N ARG A 68 10.21 9.51 12.46
CA ARG A 68 11.32 8.58 12.29
C ARG A 68 12.51 8.93 13.21
N GLU A 69 12.86 10.21 13.26
CA GLU A 69 14.01 10.70 14.04
C GLU A 69 13.72 10.73 15.55
N GLU A 70 12.52 11.19 15.94
CA GLU A 70 12.14 11.32 17.35
C GLU A 70 12.02 9.95 18.05
N TYR A 71 11.51 8.93 17.34
CA TYR A 71 11.20 7.63 17.94
C TYR A 71 12.16 6.51 17.53
N ASP A 72 13.16 6.79 16.65
CA ASP A 72 14.02 5.77 16.01
C ASP A 72 13.23 4.58 15.47
N PHE A 73 12.07 4.87 14.82
CA PHE A 73 11.09 3.89 14.41
C PHE A 73 11.07 3.70 12.89
N PRO A 74 10.99 2.45 12.36
CA PRO A 74 10.98 2.17 10.93
C PRO A 74 9.64 2.49 10.26
N ILE A 75 9.36 3.77 10.08
CA ILE A 75 8.26 4.30 9.27
C ILE A 75 8.82 4.87 7.97
N PHE A 76 8.27 4.47 6.83
CA PHE A 76 8.71 4.86 5.49
C PHE A 76 7.61 5.57 4.73
N LEU A 77 8.00 6.42 3.78
CA LEU A 77 7.08 7.25 2.99
C LEU A 77 7.09 6.83 1.53
N ASN A 78 5.91 6.53 0.99
CA ASN A 78 5.67 6.14 -0.39
C ASN A 78 4.88 7.19 -1.15
N ALA A 79 5.32 7.53 -2.37
CA ALA A 79 4.55 8.28 -3.34
C ALA A 79 3.69 7.29 -4.14
N ASP A 80 2.49 7.07 -3.65
CA ASP A 80 1.53 6.10 -4.17
C ASP A 80 0.87 6.62 -5.45
N HIS A 81 0.79 5.80 -6.48
CA HIS A 81 0.30 6.11 -7.82
C HIS A 81 0.76 7.48 -8.35
N THR A 82 1.97 7.50 -8.88
CA THR A 82 2.59 8.69 -9.46
C THR A 82 2.60 8.55 -10.99
N HIS A 83 1.84 9.40 -11.68
CA HIS A 83 1.55 9.25 -13.10
C HIS A 83 2.47 10.06 -14.03
N SER A 84 3.42 10.82 -13.48
CA SER A 84 4.37 11.59 -14.26
C SER A 84 5.77 11.54 -13.68
N LEU A 85 6.78 11.57 -14.57
CA LEU A 85 8.18 11.64 -14.15
C LEU A 85 8.49 12.89 -13.33
N LEU A 86 7.82 14.01 -13.63
CA LEU A 86 8.01 15.26 -12.89
C LEU A 86 7.54 15.12 -11.43
N SER A 87 6.35 14.58 -11.20
CA SER A 87 5.82 14.30 -9.86
C SER A 87 6.68 13.29 -9.10
N ALA A 88 7.21 12.28 -9.81
CA ALA A 88 8.12 11.28 -9.22
C ALA A 88 9.44 11.92 -8.75
N ILE A 89 10.03 12.80 -9.56
CA ILE A 89 11.25 13.55 -9.21
C ILE A 89 10.99 14.49 -8.02
N GLU A 90 9.85 15.17 -7.99
CA GLU A 90 9.48 16.04 -6.88
C GLU A 90 9.39 15.27 -5.55
N ALA A 91 8.69 14.14 -5.53
CA ALA A 91 8.60 13.27 -4.37
C ALA A 91 9.98 12.73 -3.93
N ALA A 92 10.81 12.27 -4.88
CA ALA A 92 12.16 11.80 -4.58
C ALA A 92 13.03 12.90 -3.96
N LYS A 93 12.98 14.14 -4.48
CA LYS A 93 13.70 15.29 -3.92
C LYS A 93 13.18 15.72 -2.55
N ALA A 94 11.89 15.52 -2.27
CA ALA A 94 11.30 15.82 -0.98
C ALA A 94 11.70 14.81 0.12
N GLY A 95 12.24 13.65 -0.25
CA GLY A 95 12.71 12.65 0.70
C GLY A 95 11.81 11.41 0.84
N PHE A 96 10.95 11.13 -0.13
CA PHE A 96 10.20 9.88 -0.18
C PHE A 96 11.14 8.69 -0.33
N ASP A 97 10.84 7.59 0.32
CA ASP A 97 11.67 6.38 0.32
C ASP A 97 11.33 5.46 -0.87
N TRP A 98 10.12 5.59 -1.42
CA TRP A 98 9.57 4.70 -2.43
C TRP A 98 8.61 5.44 -3.36
N ILE A 99 8.69 5.19 -4.66
CA ILE A 99 7.83 5.76 -5.69
C ILE A 99 7.10 4.64 -6.43
N VAL A 100 5.79 4.64 -6.42
CA VAL A 100 4.96 3.86 -7.35
C VAL A 100 4.82 4.69 -8.63
N PHE A 101 5.58 4.32 -9.66
CA PHE A 101 5.44 4.94 -10.97
C PHE A 101 4.40 4.17 -11.77
N ASP A 102 3.21 4.75 -11.86
CA ASP A 102 2.03 4.09 -12.42
C ASP A 102 1.59 4.73 -13.74
N VAL A 103 1.89 4.05 -14.81
CA VAL A 103 1.41 4.32 -16.16
C VAL A 103 0.77 3.06 -16.77
N SER A 104 0.18 2.22 -15.91
CA SER A 104 -0.46 0.94 -16.25
C SER A 104 -1.63 1.06 -17.24
N THR A 105 -2.22 2.24 -17.36
CA THR A 105 -3.26 2.55 -18.37
C THR A 105 -2.73 2.64 -19.81
N LEU A 106 -1.40 2.74 -19.99
CA LEU A 106 -0.77 2.75 -21.30
C LEU A 106 -0.60 1.32 -21.84
N PRO A 107 -0.43 1.16 -23.18
CA PRO A 107 -0.03 -0.12 -23.75
C PRO A 107 1.26 -0.65 -23.08
N PHE A 108 1.37 -1.96 -22.92
CA PHE A 108 2.45 -2.62 -22.19
C PHE A 108 3.86 -2.12 -22.56
N GLU A 109 4.18 -2.07 -23.84
CA GLU A 109 5.48 -1.60 -24.34
C GLU A 109 5.78 -0.13 -23.95
N GLU A 110 4.75 0.71 -23.96
CA GLU A 110 4.88 2.11 -23.58
C GLU A 110 5.04 2.26 -22.05
N ASN A 111 4.32 1.43 -21.28
CA ASN A 111 4.51 1.33 -19.83
C ASN A 111 5.96 0.92 -19.51
N VAL A 112 6.48 -0.13 -20.15
CA VAL A 112 7.88 -0.57 -20.00
C VAL A 112 8.85 0.57 -20.31
N ARG A 113 8.68 1.26 -21.45
CA ARG A 113 9.56 2.35 -21.87
C ARG A 113 9.57 3.51 -20.88
N GLN A 114 8.40 3.95 -20.41
CA GLN A 114 8.30 5.08 -19.47
C GLN A 114 8.80 4.70 -18.07
N THR A 115 8.44 3.51 -17.60
CA THR A 115 8.89 3.02 -16.29
C THR A 115 10.41 2.85 -16.24
N LYS A 116 11.03 2.32 -17.30
CA LYS A 116 12.49 2.25 -17.41
C LYS A 116 13.14 3.63 -17.27
N ALA A 117 12.65 4.61 -18.03
CA ALA A 117 13.17 5.98 -17.95
C ALA A 117 13.00 6.60 -16.56
N ALA A 118 11.88 6.30 -15.87
CA ALA A 118 11.64 6.74 -14.50
C ALA A 118 12.64 6.08 -13.53
N VAL A 119 12.86 4.77 -13.63
CA VAL A 119 13.83 4.04 -12.79
C VAL A 119 15.22 4.63 -12.96
N GLU A 120 15.71 4.77 -14.19
CA GLU A 120 17.03 5.34 -14.49
C GLU A 120 17.18 6.75 -13.89
N THR A 121 16.18 7.61 -14.08
CA THR A 121 16.20 8.98 -13.57
C THR A 121 16.18 9.04 -12.04
N LEU A 122 15.31 8.26 -11.41
CA LEU A 122 15.15 8.26 -9.95
C LEU A 122 16.36 7.65 -9.25
N LYS A 123 16.93 6.57 -9.80
CA LYS A 123 18.16 5.94 -9.27
C LYS A 123 19.39 6.83 -9.45
N ALA A 124 19.48 7.59 -10.54
CA ALA A 124 20.55 8.59 -10.71
C ALA A 124 20.44 9.73 -9.70
N LEU A 125 19.22 10.12 -9.32
CA LEU A 125 18.96 11.16 -8.32
C LEU A 125 19.20 10.65 -6.88
N ARG A 126 18.71 9.44 -6.57
CA ARG A 126 18.79 8.79 -5.26
C ARG A 126 18.96 7.27 -5.44
N PRO A 127 20.19 6.73 -5.37
CA PRO A 127 20.44 5.31 -5.58
C PRO A 127 19.72 4.36 -4.62
N ASP A 128 19.34 4.84 -3.43
CA ASP A 128 18.67 4.09 -2.37
C ASP A 128 17.13 4.07 -2.50
N ILE A 129 16.54 4.95 -3.34
CA ILE A 129 15.10 5.02 -3.52
C ILE A 129 14.56 3.72 -4.14
N LEU A 130 13.42 3.23 -3.65
CA LEU A 130 12.74 2.12 -4.30
C LEU A 130 11.78 2.65 -5.38
N VAL A 131 11.71 1.95 -6.50
CA VAL A 131 10.78 2.24 -7.59
C VAL A 131 9.93 1.01 -7.83
N GLU A 132 8.62 1.21 -7.83
CA GLU A 132 7.60 0.22 -8.16
C GLU A 132 7.02 0.51 -9.53
N GLY A 133 6.72 -0.55 -10.26
CA GLY A 133 5.89 -0.48 -11.46
C GLY A 133 4.60 -1.27 -11.27
N GLU A 134 3.56 -0.88 -11.99
CA GLU A 134 2.28 -1.55 -12.02
C GLU A 134 1.97 -2.09 -13.42
N ILE A 135 1.44 -3.33 -13.49
CA ILE A 135 1.01 -3.96 -14.73
C ILE A 135 -0.32 -4.70 -14.54
N GLY A 136 -1.13 -4.69 -15.58
CA GLY A 136 -2.49 -5.21 -15.56
C GLY A 136 -3.50 -4.12 -15.19
N ASP A 137 -4.77 -4.52 -15.04
CA ASP A 137 -5.86 -3.59 -14.74
C ASP A 137 -6.46 -3.91 -13.38
N ILE A 138 -6.26 -3.01 -12.41
CA ILE A 138 -6.84 -3.09 -11.06
C ILE A 138 -7.82 -1.94 -10.80
N GLY A 139 -8.20 -1.20 -11.85
CA GLY A 139 -9.04 -0.01 -11.74
C GLY A 139 -8.36 1.15 -11.03
N SER A 140 -9.08 2.23 -10.85
CA SER A 140 -8.59 3.44 -10.19
C SER A 140 -9.52 3.90 -9.07
N GLY A 141 -8.97 4.69 -8.13
CA GLY A 141 -9.73 5.33 -7.06
C GLY A 141 -10.05 4.41 -5.88
N SER A 142 -9.68 4.85 -4.67
CA SER A 142 -9.96 4.15 -3.40
C SER A 142 -11.30 4.60 -2.82
N GLU A 143 -12.38 4.41 -3.58
CA GLU A 143 -13.75 4.85 -3.27
C GLU A 143 -14.68 3.66 -2.99
N ILE A 144 -15.95 3.96 -2.69
CA ILE A 144 -17.01 2.95 -2.55
C ILE A 144 -17.77 2.89 -3.87
N HIS A 145 -17.73 1.72 -4.53
CA HIS A 145 -18.34 1.48 -5.83
C HIS A 145 -19.70 0.77 -5.70
N ASP A 146 -20.61 1.02 -6.64
CA ASP A 146 -21.89 0.34 -6.73
C ASP A 146 -21.77 -1.08 -7.33
N ALA A 147 -20.88 -1.26 -8.31
CA ALA A 147 -20.68 -2.51 -9.03
C ALA A 147 -19.20 -2.87 -9.17
N ALA A 148 -18.91 -4.17 -9.18
CA ALA A 148 -17.57 -4.67 -9.43
C ALA A 148 -17.21 -4.56 -10.92
N PRO A 149 -15.98 -4.15 -11.27
CA PRO A 149 -15.44 -4.38 -12.62
C PRO A 149 -15.26 -5.89 -12.86
N ASP A 150 -15.07 -6.27 -14.11
CA ASP A 150 -14.73 -7.67 -14.43
C ASP A 150 -13.26 -7.93 -14.09
N LEU A 151 -13.01 -8.39 -12.85
CA LEU A 151 -11.67 -8.65 -12.31
C LEU A 151 -10.89 -9.77 -13.04
N ARG A 152 -11.49 -10.44 -14.03
CA ARG A 152 -10.81 -11.44 -14.86
C ARG A 152 -10.18 -10.85 -16.10
N LYS A 153 -10.49 -9.59 -16.43
CA LYS A 153 -9.86 -8.85 -17.53
C LYS A 153 -8.59 -8.17 -17.02
N GLY A 154 -7.56 -8.15 -17.87
CA GLY A 154 -6.31 -7.45 -17.57
C GLY A 154 -5.47 -8.07 -16.46
N LEU A 155 -5.70 -9.36 -16.12
CA LEU A 155 -4.85 -10.06 -15.15
C LEU A 155 -3.42 -10.19 -15.67
N THR A 156 -2.45 -9.91 -14.81
CA THR A 156 -1.02 -10.02 -15.12
C THR A 156 -0.63 -11.46 -15.39
N THR A 157 0.04 -11.73 -16.51
CA THR A 157 0.64 -13.03 -16.77
C THR A 157 2.06 -13.13 -16.19
N PRO A 158 2.55 -14.33 -15.82
CA PRO A 158 3.92 -14.52 -15.36
C PRO A 158 4.98 -14.04 -16.38
N ALA A 159 4.72 -14.23 -17.66
CA ALA A 159 5.63 -13.82 -18.74
C ALA A 159 5.73 -12.28 -18.84
N GLU A 160 4.59 -11.57 -18.82
CA GLU A 160 4.57 -10.11 -18.79
C GLU A 160 5.27 -9.57 -17.54
N ALA A 161 5.03 -10.17 -16.37
CA ALA A 161 5.70 -9.77 -15.14
C ALA A 161 7.23 -9.90 -15.24
N LYS A 162 7.70 -11.03 -15.75
CA LYS A 162 9.15 -11.25 -15.97
C LYS A 162 9.73 -10.24 -16.95
N GLN A 163 9.11 -10.07 -18.12
CA GLN A 163 9.56 -9.13 -19.14
C GLN A 163 9.63 -7.71 -18.59
N PHE A 164 8.56 -7.27 -17.89
CA PHE A 164 8.49 -5.93 -17.31
C PHE A 164 9.63 -5.69 -16.31
N VAL A 165 9.89 -6.63 -15.41
CA VAL A 165 10.96 -6.53 -14.41
C VAL A 165 12.34 -6.51 -15.06
N ASP A 166 12.59 -7.42 -16.00
CA ASP A 166 13.88 -7.53 -16.67
C ASP A 166 14.20 -6.28 -17.49
N GLU A 167 13.21 -5.66 -18.13
CA GLU A 167 13.42 -4.52 -19.01
C GLU A 167 13.43 -3.17 -18.27
N THR A 168 12.66 -3.04 -17.18
CA THR A 168 12.53 -1.77 -16.45
C THR A 168 13.51 -1.61 -15.31
N GLY A 169 13.91 -2.70 -14.67
CA GLY A 169 14.76 -2.68 -13.49
C GLY A 169 14.10 -2.11 -12.23
N VAL A 170 12.76 -2.21 -12.11
CA VAL A 170 12.01 -1.84 -10.90
C VAL A 170 12.47 -2.66 -9.70
N ASP A 171 12.26 -2.14 -8.49
CA ASP A 171 12.56 -2.84 -7.22
C ASP A 171 11.40 -3.69 -6.73
N THR A 172 10.17 -3.27 -7.05
CA THR A 172 8.92 -3.93 -6.66
C THR A 172 7.92 -3.90 -7.81
N LEU A 173 7.00 -4.85 -7.82
CA LEU A 173 5.98 -5.00 -8.84
C LEU A 173 4.58 -5.09 -8.21
N ALA A 174 3.64 -4.30 -8.72
CA ALA A 174 2.22 -4.40 -8.41
C ALA A 174 1.47 -5.10 -9.56
N PRO A 175 1.17 -6.40 -9.46
CA PRO A 175 0.45 -7.14 -10.48
C PRO A 175 -1.05 -7.12 -10.26
N ALA A 176 -1.83 -7.21 -11.35
CA ALA A 176 -3.27 -7.52 -11.31
C ALA A 176 -3.47 -9.02 -11.09
N VAL A 177 -3.99 -9.39 -9.92
CA VAL A 177 -4.19 -10.78 -9.47
C VAL A 177 -5.59 -11.03 -8.90
N GLY A 178 -6.59 -10.30 -9.40
CA GLY A 178 -7.97 -10.33 -8.90
C GLY A 178 -8.28 -9.26 -7.84
N ASN A 179 -7.30 -8.43 -7.52
CA ASN A 179 -7.45 -7.23 -6.70
C ASN A 179 -8.12 -6.09 -7.47
N MET A 180 -8.69 -5.14 -6.75
CA MET A 180 -9.25 -3.91 -7.32
C MET A 180 -9.14 -2.76 -6.33
N HIS A 181 -8.98 -1.56 -6.82
CA HIS A 181 -9.08 -0.36 -5.99
C HIS A 181 -10.52 -0.14 -5.48
N GLY A 182 -10.64 0.52 -4.32
CA GLY A 182 -11.93 0.77 -3.70
C GLY A 182 -12.57 -0.46 -3.04
N MET A 183 -13.82 -0.30 -2.61
CA MET A 183 -14.67 -1.36 -2.04
C MET A 183 -16.08 -1.26 -2.61
N LEU A 184 -16.79 -2.38 -2.72
CA LEU A 184 -18.19 -2.38 -3.07
C LEU A 184 -19.06 -2.03 -1.85
N LYS A 185 -20.23 -1.43 -2.07
CA LYS A 185 -21.22 -1.22 -1.01
C LYS A 185 -21.56 -2.50 -0.26
N SER A 186 -21.64 -3.63 -0.95
CA SER A 186 -21.86 -4.96 -0.36
C SER A 186 -20.71 -5.40 0.57
N MET A 187 -19.46 -5.02 0.26
CA MET A 187 -18.31 -5.29 1.12
C MET A 187 -18.32 -4.42 2.38
N VAL A 188 -18.72 -3.15 2.25
CA VAL A 188 -18.86 -2.23 3.38
C VAL A 188 -19.97 -2.70 4.32
N ALA A 189 -21.02 -3.34 3.79
CA ALA A 189 -22.09 -3.98 4.55
C ALA A 189 -21.72 -5.36 5.11
N GLY A 190 -20.54 -5.89 4.78
CA GLY A 190 -20.08 -7.22 5.23
C GLY A 190 -20.65 -8.42 4.47
N ASN A 191 -21.36 -8.19 3.37
CA ASN A 191 -22.05 -9.25 2.62
C ASN A 191 -21.14 -9.98 1.62
N THR A 192 -20.10 -9.33 1.14
CA THR A 192 -19.16 -9.89 0.15
C THR A 192 -17.73 -9.53 0.49
N LYS A 193 -16.79 -10.25 -0.09
CA LYS A 193 -15.35 -10.02 0.01
C LYS A 193 -14.71 -10.13 -1.36
N LYS A 194 -13.57 -9.45 -1.58
CA LYS A 194 -12.73 -9.71 -2.75
C LYS A 194 -12.04 -11.05 -2.61
N ARG A 195 -11.80 -11.69 -3.75
CA ARG A 195 -11.06 -12.95 -3.84
C ARG A 195 -9.86 -12.74 -4.77
N LEU A 196 -8.74 -13.36 -4.39
CA LEU A 196 -7.47 -13.26 -5.12
C LEU A 196 -7.18 -14.55 -5.89
N ASP A 197 -6.48 -14.43 -7.02
CA ASP A 197 -5.93 -15.57 -7.76
C ASP A 197 -4.57 -15.97 -7.18
N ILE A 198 -4.59 -16.80 -6.16
CA ILE A 198 -3.40 -17.20 -5.40
C ILE A 198 -2.41 -17.99 -6.27
N GLU A 199 -2.90 -18.81 -7.18
CA GLU A 199 -2.03 -19.56 -8.10
C GLU A 199 -1.29 -18.63 -9.06
N ARG A 200 -1.96 -17.58 -9.52
CA ARG A 200 -1.35 -16.52 -10.32
C ARG A 200 -0.27 -15.78 -9.54
N ILE A 201 -0.52 -15.43 -8.27
CA ILE A 201 0.50 -14.81 -7.41
C ILE A 201 1.74 -15.69 -7.34
N ARG A 202 1.59 -16.99 -7.11
CA ARG A 202 2.72 -17.94 -7.08
C ARG A 202 3.48 -17.99 -8.40
N ALA A 203 2.74 -18.05 -9.51
CA ALA A 203 3.33 -18.11 -10.84
C ALA A 203 4.08 -16.83 -11.22
N VAL A 204 3.50 -15.65 -10.94
CA VAL A 204 4.16 -14.35 -11.15
C VAL A 204 5.42 -14.24 -10.27
N LYS A 205 5.34 -14.63 -8.99
CA LYS A 205 6.50 -14.62 -8.08
C LYS A 205 7.63 -15.52 -8.56
N ALA A 206 7.30 -16.71 -9.05
CA ALA A 206 8.29 -17.67 -9.53
C ALA A 206 9.08 -17.17 -10.75
N GLU A 207 8.41 -16.47 -11.67
CA GLU A 207 9.03 -15.94 -12.89
C GLU A 207 9.71 -14.59 -12.67
N ALA A 208 9.04 -13.64 -12.04
CA ALA A 208 9.56 -12.28 -11.88
C ALA A 208 10.63 -12.16 -10.79
N ARG A 209 10.59 -13.00 -9.75
CA ARG A 209 11.57 -13.07 -8.64
C ARG A 209 11.87 -11.74 -7.97
N ILE A 210 10.84 -10.91 -7.81
CA ILE A 210 10.92 -9.56 -7.29
C ILE A 210 10.03 -9.43 -6.04
N PHE A 211 10.19 -8.38 -5.25
CA PHE A 211 9.21 -8.02 -4.22
C PHE A 211 7.89 -7.66 -4.90
N MET A 212 6.78 -8.17 -4.37
CA MET A 212 5.46 -7.90 -4.93
C MET A 212 4.60 -7.13 -3.94
N THR A 213 3.84 -6.18 -4.48
CA THR A 213 2.92 -5.33 -3.75
C THR A 213 1.48 -5.66 -4.14
N LEU A 214 0.62 -5.89 -3.17
CA LEU A 214 -0.81 -6.05 -3.38
C LEU A 214 -1.53 -4.72 -3.20
N HIS A 215 -1.83 -4.04 -4.29
CA HIS A 215 -2.70 -2.88 -4.30
C HIS A 215 -4.16 -3.27 -4.16
N GLY A 216 -5.01 -2.32 -3.74
CA GLY A 216 -6.45 -2.53 -3.66
C GLY A 216 -6.89 -3.64 -2.71
N ALA A 217 -6.13 -3.94 -1.67
CA ALA A 217 -6.41 -5.04 -0.74
C ALA A 217 -7.57 -4.78 0.22
N SER A 218 -8.03 -3.53 0.39
CA SER A 218 -9.21 -3.22 1.22
C SER A 218 -10.44 -4.05 0.81
N GLY A 219 -11.09 -4.71 1.75
CA GLY A 219 -12.25 -5.57 1.52
C GLY A 219 -11.92 -6.98 0.98
N THR A 220 -10.65 -7.35 0.90
CA THR A 220 -10.24 -8.72 0.58
C THR A 220 -10.49 -9.66 1.75
N ASP A 221 -10.78 -10.92 1.46
CA ASP A 221 -10.93 -11.96 2.46
C ASP A 221 -9.62 -12.17 3.22
N ASP A 222 -9.69 -12.33 4.54
CA ASP A 222 -8.50 -12.43 5.39
C ASP A 222 -7.68 -13.69 5.11
N ASP A 223 -8.32 -14.81 4.72
CA ASP A 223 -7.60 -16.03 4.36
C ASP A 223 -6.90 -15.87 3.02
N ASP A 224 -7.53 -15.20 2.04
CA ASP A 224 -6.89 -14.86 0.78
C ASP A 224 -5.67 -13.94 1.00
N LEU A 225 -5.74 -12.98 1.93
CA LEU A 225 -4.59 -12.15 2.28
C LEU A 225 -3.44 -12.97 2.88
N ARG A 226 -3.73 -13.91 3.80
CA ARG A 226 -2.72 -14.82 4.36
C ARG A 226 -2.09 -15.70 3.27
N GLU A 227 -2.91 -16.24 2.37
CA GLU A 227 -2.42 -17.06 1.27
C GLU A 227 -1.61 -16.27 0.25
N ALA A 228 -2.01 -15.03 -0.07
CA ALA A 228 -1.27 -14.13 -0.94
C ALA A 228 0.11 -13.78 -0.37
N ILE A 229 0.20 -13.49 0.93
CA ILE A 229 1.48 -13.27 1.62
C ILE A 229 2.34 -14.53 1.57
N ALA A 230 1.78 -15.68 1.86
CA ALA A 230 2.48 -16.97 1.77
C ALA A 230 2.90 -17.32 0.33
N ALA A 231 2.20 -16.78 -0.68
CA ALA A 231 2.52 -16.94 -2.10
C ALA A 231 3.58 -15.94 -2.60
N GLY A 232 3.98 -14.94 -1.77
CA GLY A 232 5.08 -14.04 -2.08
C GLY A 232 4.72 -12.55 -2.17
N MET A 233 3.51 -12.14 -1.76
CA MET A 233 3.21 -10.71 -1.58
C MET A 233 3.99 -10.19 -0.36
N THR A 234 4.84 -9.20 -0.59
CA THR A 234 5.77 -8.64 0.41
C THR A 234 5.21 -7.37 1.07
N VAL A 235 4.33 -6.67 0.36
CA VAL A 235 3.65 -5.46 0.84
C VAL A 235 2.16 -5.53 0.54
N VAL A 236 1.32 -5.02 1.45
CA VAL A 236 -0.14 -4.98 1.29
C VAL A 236 -0.65 -3.56 1.52
N HIS A 237 -1.29 -2.98 0.50
CA HIS A 237 -1.86 -1.63 0.53
C HIS A 237 -3.31 -1.63 1.02
N ILE A 238 -3.57 -0.88 2.09
CA ILE A 238 -4.90 -0.64 2.66
C ILE A 238 -5.19 0.87 2.64
N ASN A 239 -6.17 1.28 1.86
CA ASN A 239 -6.59 2.68 1.79
C ASN A 239 -8.07 2.86 2.16
N THR A 240 -9.00 2.25 1.41
CA THR A 240 -10.45 2.49 1.58
C THR A 240 -10.94 2.15 2.98
N GLU A 241 -10.41 1.11 3.62
CA GLU A 241 -10.75 0.77 5.01
C GLU A 241 -10.31 1.85 6.00
N VAL A 242 -9.12 2.45 5.79
CA VAL A 242 -8.61 3.57 6.61
C VAL A 242 -9.53 4.78 6.47
N ARG A 243 -9.88 5.16 5.24
CA ARG A 243 -10.80 6.27 4.95
C ARG A 243 -12.18 6.05 5.57
N LEU A 244 -12.71 4.82 5.49
CA LEU A 244 -13.99 4.46 6.06
C LEU A 244 -13.95 4.52 7.60
N ALA A 245 -12.87 4.04 8.22
CA ALA A 245 -12.68 4.11 9.67
C ALA A 245 -12.57 5.55 10.15
N TRP A 246 -11.80 6.38 9.46
CA TRP A 246 -11.68 7.81 9.73
C TRP A 246 -13.05 8.48 9.69
N ARG A 247 -13.82 8.27 8.61
CA ARG A 247 -15.15 8.87 8.46
C ARG A 247 -16.12 8.43 9.56
N ARG A 248 -16.20 7.14 9.84
CA ARG A 248 -17.07 6.60 10.89
C ARG A 248 -16.69 7.10 12.28
N GLY A 249 -15.38 7.19 12.55
CA GLY A 249 -14.88 7.74 13.82
C GLY A 249 -15.25 9.21 14.00
N LEU A 250 -15.12 10.01 12.95
CA LEU A 250 -15.50 11.42 12.97
C LEU A 250 -17.02 11.60 13.13
N ASP A 251 -17.84 10.88 12.35
CA ASP A 251 -19.31 10.93 12.45
C ASP A 251 -19.77 10.56 13.86
N SER A 252 -19.16 9.52 14.46
CA SER A 252 -19.45 9.11 15.84
C SER A 252 -19.07 10.17 16.86
N ALA A 253 -17.93 10.85 16.69
CA ALA A 253 -17.51 11.92 17.58
C ALA A 253 -18.47 13.11 17.55
N LEU A 254 -18.81 13.56 16.34
CA LEU A 254 -19.75 14.69 16.13
C LEU A 254 -21.15 14.37 16.68
N ALA A 255 -21.62 13.13 16.50
CA ALA A 255 -22.92 12.72 17.06
C ALA A 255 -22.94 12.69 18.60
N LYS A 256 -21.82 12.32 19.24
CA LYS A 256 -21.71 12.27 20.71
C LYS A 256 -21.51 13.65 21.35
N GLN A 257 -20.91 14.57 20.63
CA GLN A 257 -20.52 15.90 21.12
C GLN A 257 -20.91 16.98 20.09
N PRO A 258 -22.22 17.20 19.84
CA PRO A 258 -22.69 18.05 18.75
C PRO A 258 -22.27 19.53 18.90
N ASP A 259 -22.04 19.99 20.13
CA ASP A 259 -21.68 21.38 20.43
C ASP A 259 -20.15 21.58 20.62
N GLU A 260 -19.36 20.50 20.53
CA GLU A 260 -17.91 20.62 20.67
C GLU A 260 -17.29 21.13 19.35
N ILE A 261 -16.61 22.27 19.42
CA ILE A 261 -15.98 22.93 18.26
C ILE A 261 -14.46 22.80 18.24
N VAL A 262 -13.88 22.21 19.29
CA VAL A 262 -12.42 22.12 19.44
C VAL A 262 -11.90 20.87 18.74
N PRO A 263 -11.09 21.01 17.64
CA PRO A 263 -10.69 19.86 16.82
C PRO A 263 -9.98 18.77 17.61
N TYR A 264 -9.04 19.10 18.49
CA TYR A 264 -8.28 18.10 19.24
C TYR A 264 -9.10 17.35 20.32
N LYS A 265 -10.36 17.75 20.56
CA LYS A 265 -11.32 16.99 21.40
C LYS A 265 -12.23 16.10 20.57
N VAL A 266 -12.51 16.46 19.31
CA VAL A 266 -13.34 15.70 18.37
C VAL A 266 -12.53 14.62 17.67
N LEU A 267 -11.36 14.96 17.17
CA LEU A 267 -10.54 14.09 16.32
C LEU A 267 -9.97 12.81 16.98
N PRO A 268 -9.77 12.71 18.31
CA PRO A 268 -9.28 11.46 18.94
C PRO A 268 -10.09 10.22 18.60
N GLN A 269 -11.43 10.34 18.47
CA GLN A 269 -12.30 9.22 18.10
C GLN A 269 -11.99 8.70 16.67
N ALA A 270 -11.62 9.60 15.75
CA ALA A 270 -11.20 9.20 14.40
C ALA A 270 -9.82 8.53 14.45
N VAL A 271 -8.86 9.03 15.25
CA VAL A 271 -7.55 8.39 15.49
C VAL A 271 -7.76 6.96 15.99
N ASP A 272 -8.56 6.76 17.03
CA ASP A 272 -8.82 5.44 17.62
C ASP A 272 -9.44 4.47 16.61
N SER A 273 -10.40 4.94 15.82
CA SER A 273 -11.08 4.11 14.82
C SER A 273 -10.12 3.64 13.72
N VAL A 274 -9.26 4.53 13.22
CA VAL A 274 -8.23 4.18 12.22
C VAL A 274 -7.18 3.27 12.83
N LYS A 275 -6.71 3.58 14.05
CA LYS A 275 -5.71 2.77 14.77
C LYS A 275 -6.14 1.32 14.94
N GLN A 276 -7.42 1.08 15.25
CA GLN A 276 -7.98 -0.28 15.37
C GLN A 276 -7.90 -1.05 14.05
N VAL A 277 -8.27 -0.43 12.92
CA VAL A 277 -8.18 -1.06 11.59
C VAL A 277 -6.74 -1.36 11.23
N VAL A 278 -5.84 -0.39 11.40
CA VAL A 278 -4.41 -0.55 11.10
C VAL A 278 -3.80 -1.68 11.95
N ALA A 279 -4.07 -1.69 13.25
CA ALA A 279 -3.56 -2.73 14.15
C ALA A 279 -4.05 -4.13 13.76
N ALA A 280 -5.34 -4.28 13.40
CA ALA A 280 -5.88 -5.55 12.94
C ALA A 280 -5.21 -6.04 11.66
N ARG A 281 -4.95 -5.14 10.69
CA ARG A 281 -4.26 -5.48 9.43
C ARG A 281 -2.79 -5.81 9.65
N LEU A 282 -2.07 -5.04 10.46
CA LEU A 282 -0.67 -5.33 10.81
C LEU A 282 -0.54 -6.70 11.52
N ALA A 283 -1.45 -7.02 12.45
CA ALA A 283 -1.48 -8.32 13.10
C ALA A 283 -1.72 -9.46 12.09
N LEU A 284 -2.62 -9.28 11.12
CA LEU A 284 -2.87 -10.23 10.05
C LEU A 284 -1.63 -10.46 9.19
N PHE A 285 -0.93 -9.37 8.78
CA PHE A 285 0.22 -9.41 7.88
C PHE A 285 1.47 -10.00 8.54
N SER A 286 1.56 -9.96 9.87
CA SER A 286 2.66 -10.53 10.65
C SER A 286 2.51 -12.02 10.94
N THR A 287 1.38 -12.64 10.59
CA THR A 287 1.20 -14.10 10.71
C THR A 287 1.90 -14.83 9.57
N GLY A 288 3.24 -14.92 9.63
CA GLY A 288 4.02 -15.77 8.74
C GLY A 288 3.54 -17.23 8.79
N ARG A 289 4.01 -18.05 7.85
CA ARG A 289 3.72 -19.50 7.83
C ARG A 289 4.02 -20.11 9.22
N ARG A 290 3.04 -20.20 10.09
CA ARG A 290 3.07 -21.27 11.09
C ARG A 290 3.01 -22.54 10.28
N ALA A 291 4.11 -23.31 10.27
CA ALA A 291 4.13 -24.65 9.71
C ALA A 291 2.85 -25.35 10.18
N ARG A 292 1.96 -25.72 9.23
CA ARG A 292 0.90 -26.67 9.56
C ARG A 292 1.63 -27.87 10.16
N PRO A 293 1.27 -28.35 11.37
CA PRO A 293 1.81 -29.62 11.85
C PRO A 293 1.52 -30.62 10.76
N ALA A 294 2.56 -31.37 10.36
CA ALA A 294 2.38 -32.49 9.44
C ALA A 294 1.26 -33.36 9.99
N VAL A 295 0.20 -33.52 9.21
CA VAL A 295 -0.84 -34.50 9.50
C VAL A 295 -0.15 -35.84 9.45
N GLN A 296 0.01 -36.50 10.61
CA GLN A 296 0.50 -37.86 10.75
C GLN A 296 -0.56 -38.84 10.23
#